data_725a14586e58ddf3df5a669eeef57e40
#
_entry.id   725a14586e58ddf3df5a669eeef57e40
#
_cell.length_a   1.000
_cell.length_b   1.000
_cell.length_c   1.000
_cell.angle_alpha   90.00
_cell.angle_beta   90.00
_cell.angle_gamma   90.00
#
_symmetry.space_group_name_H-M   'P 1'
#
loop_
_entity.id
_entity.type
_entity.pdbx_description
1 polymer ?
#
loop_
_entity_poly.entity_id
_entity_poly.type
_entity_poly.pdbx_seq_one_letter_code
_entity_poly.pdbx_strand_id
1 'polypeptide(L)'
;MFRTMSIARLLLVLALTPLAALAESPPQGSLVIIGGALRADNAAVWQRVVQLAGGAGARIAVLPGAAGNPERSGATLVRYLNQYGASAFVVPLAVRLKGRDYRRDAEDEALARSIRQSGGVYFTGGDQALITQALVRPDGSRTAALEAIWDVYRRGGVIAGSSAGAAIMSSTMYYDAKTVFGTLSQGVRDGIELTPGLGFIGSDVFVDQHLLARGRFARMLPAMLKKGYKTGLGIDENTAMVIGPQREVEVIGYQGALLVDLTQASSDPANKEFNLSNARISYLDQGDRYNLVTRRYTPSADKAEGKVDPAKPYMAEPVYSADILGHNAALVMMTNLIDNAQAEAIGIAAAAPGEPRQDLGFQFKFSRAPDTTGYASERSEAYTILGMRLDVTPLHIVRPWYSDWK
;
A
#
# COMPACT_ATOMS: atom_id res chain seq x y z
N MET A 1 1.78 40.86 78.90
CA MET A 1 0.89 39.67 78.68
C MET A 1 0.32 39.78 77.25
N PHE A 2 1.05 39.26 76.24
CA PHE A 2 0.64 39.35 74.87
C PHE A 2 0.42 37.92 74.37
N ARG A 3 -0.83 37.62 73.95
CA ARG A 3 -1.23 36.34 73.34
C ARG A 3 -0.94 36.39 71.83
N THR A 4 -0.08 35.55 71.39
CA THR A 4 0.16 35.28 69.94
C THR A 4 -0.90 34.36 69.39
N MET A 5 -1.67 34.83 68.38
CA MET A 5 -2.57 34.01 67.57
C MET A 5 -1.80 33.39 66.40
N SER A 6 -1.71 32.06 66.39
CA SER A 6 -1.21 31.30 65.24
C SER A 6 -2.29 31.10 64.17
N ILE A 7 -2.02 31.62 63.00
CA ILE A 7 -2.88 31.39 61.80
C ILE A 7 -2.36 30.12 61.08
N ALA A 8 -3.13 29.06 61.17
CA ALA A 8 -2.89 27.84 60.35
C ALA A 8 -3.29 28.08 58.90
N ARG A 9 -2.32 28.07 57.98
CA ARG A 9 -2.58 28.10 56.54
C ARG A 9 -2.90 26.68 56.06
N LEU A 10 -4.14 26.46 55.65
CA LEU A 10 -4.62 25.24 55.00
C LEU A 10 -4.17 25.28 53.52
N LEU A 11 -3.18 24.47 53.17
CA LEU A 11 -2.76 24.26 51.77
C LEU A 11 -3.70 23.24 51.13
N LEU A 12 -4.58 23.72 50.23
CA LEU A 12 -5.42 22.87 49.37
C LEU A 12 -4.56 22.37 48.22
N VAL A 13 -4.12 21.11 48.27
CA VAL A 13 -3.45 20.42 47.17
C VAL A 13 -4.52 19.92 46.20
N LEU A 14 -4.72 20.62 45.06
CA LEU A 14 -5.50 20.13 43.95
C LEU A 14 -4.70 19.01 43.26
N ALA A 15 -5.11 17.77 43.45
CA ALA A 15 -4.61 16.64 42.70
C ALA A 15 -5.14 16.73 41.26
N LEU A 16 -4.34 17.18 40.31
CA LEU A 16 -4.57 17.06 38.87
C LEU A 16 -4.40 15.57 38.49
N THR A 17 -5.51 14.82 38.44
CA THR A 17 -5.52 13.53 37.81
C THR A 17 -5.31 13.73 36.31
N PRO A 18 -4.27 13.12 35.69
CA PRO A 18 -4.14 13.14 34.23
C PRO A 18 -5.37 12.45 33.64
N LEU A 19 -6.11 13.16 32.79
CA LEU A 19 -7.13 12.58 31.95
C LEU A 19 -6.41 11.63 30.99
N ALA A 20 -6.38 10.34 31.30
CA ALA A 20 -5.88 9.33 30.39
C ALA A 20 -6.79 9.41 29.14
N ALA A 21 -6.24 9.88 28.03
CA ALA A 21 -6.89 9.78 26.75
C ALA A 21 -7.21 8.29 26.54
N LEU A 22 -8.49 7.96 26.51
CA LEU A 22 -8.94 6.60 26.20
C LEU A 22 -8.41 6.28 24.79
N ALA A 23 -7.40 5.44 24.71
CA ALA A 23 -6.92 4.94 23.44
C ALA A 23 -8.11 4.30 22.70
N GLU A 24 -8.42 4.80 21.51
CA GLU A 24 -9.48 4.21 20.68
C GLU A 24 -9.19 2.70 20.52
N SER A 25 -10.20 1.87 20.75
CA SER A 25 -10.08 0.43 20.52
C SER A 25 -9.70 0.18 19.06
N PRO A 26 -8.81 -0.79 18.78
CA PRO A 26 -8.43 -1.09 17.41
C PRO A 26 -9.66 -1.45 16.57
N PRO A 27 -9.71 -1.04 15.29
CA PRO A 27 -10.83 -1.36 14.41
C PRO A 27 -11.05 -2.85 14.30
N GLN A 28 -12.33 -3.26 14.29
CA GLN A 28 -12.75 -4.66 14.14
C GLN A 28 -13.06 -5.02 12.69
N GLY A 29 -12.95 -4.06 11.79
CA GLY A 29 -13.22 -4.22 10.36
C GLY A 29 -12.05 -4.82 9.58
N SER A 30 -12.29 -4.98 8.29
CA SER A 30 -11.31 -5.48 7.35
C SER A 30 -11.00 -4.45 6.27
N LEU A 31 -9.80 -4.52 5.70
CA LEU A 31 -9.41 -3.75 4.52
C LEU A 31 -9.35 -4.67 3.30
N VAL A 32 -9.80 -4.19 2.14
CA VAL A 32 -9.56 -4.83 0.84
C VAL A 32 -8.84 -3.82 -0.03
N ILE A 33 -7.52 -3.94 -0.08
CA ILE A 33 -6.61 -3.00 -0.73
C ILE A 33 -6.28 -3.53 -2.13
N ILE A 34 -6.82 -2.88 -3.17
CA ILE A 34 -6.80 -3.37 -4.55
C ILE A 34 -5.79 -2.56 -5.36
N GLY A 35 -4.84 -3.21 -6.01
CA GLY A 35 -3.74 -2.56 -6.72
C GLY A 35 -4.13 -1.73 -7.95
N GLY A 36 -5.35 -1.86 -8.42
CA GLY A 36 -5.89 -1.15 -9.57
C GLY A 36 -6.24 -2.09 -10.72
N ALA A 37 -6.79 -1.53 -11.80
CA ALA A 37 -7.19 -2.27 -13.00
C ALA A 37 -8.03 -3.53 -12.69
N LEU A 38 -8.86 -3.49 -11.66
CA LEU A 38 -9.71 -4.61 -11.26
C LEU A 38 -10.72 -4.93 -12.35
N ARG A 39 -10.65 -6.13 -12.88
CA ARG A 39 -11.54 -6.61 -13.93
C ARG A 39 -12.92 -6.95 -13.37
N ALA A 40 -13.96 -6.75 -14.18
CA ALA A 40 -15.33 -7.06 -13.81
C ALA A 40 -15.56 -8.56 -13.51
N ASP A 41 -14.78 -9.43 -14.12
CA ASP A 41 -14.84 -10.90 -13.97
C ASP A 41 -13.95 -11.46 -12.83
N ASN A 42 -13.24 -10.61 -12.09
CA ASN A 42 -12.45 -11.06 -10.94
C ASN A 42 -13.35 -11.36 -9.73
N ALA A 43 -14.05 -12.49 -9.81
CA ALA A 43 -15.02 -12.91 -8.79
C ALA A 43 -14.41 -13.00 -7.38
N ALA A 44 -13.15 -13.46 -7.27
CA ALA A 44 -12.47 -13.62 -5.99
C ALA A 44 -12.41 -12.32 -5.18
N VAL A 45 -12.11 -11.19 -5.84
CA VAL A 45 -12.03 -9.89 -5.17
C VAL A 45 -13.42 -9.33 -4.91
N TRP A 46 -14.33 -9.33 -5.90
CA TRP A 46 -15.68 -8.76 -5.73
C TRP A 46 -16.48 -9.50 -4.67
N GLN A 47 -16.49 -10.84 -4.72
CA GLN A 47 -17.19 -11.66 -3.72
C GLN A 47 -16.63 -11.46 -2.32
N ARG A 48 -15.30 -11.29 -2.18
CA ARG A 48 -14.67 -11.04 -0.88
C ARG A 48 -15.12 -9.70 -0.29
N VAL A 49 -15.22 -8.63 -1.11
CA VAL A 49 -15.74 -7.33 -0.65
C VAL A 49 -17.19 -7.48 -0.17
N VAL A 50 -18.03 -8.16 -0.94
CA VAL A 50 -19.43 -8.39 -0.57
C VAL A 50 -19.55 -9.24 0.70
N GLN A 51 -18.77 -10.32 0.80
CA GLN A 51 -18.73 -11.19 1.97
C GLN A 51 -18.38 -10.42 3.25
N LEU A 52 -17.32 -9.61 3.20
CA LEU A 52 -16.85 -8.82 4.34
C LEU A 52 -17.81 -7.67 4.70
N ALA A 53 -18.63 -7.21 3.76
CA ALA A 53 -19.67 -6.21 4.00
C ALA A 53 -20.94 -6.80 4.65
N GLY A 54 -21.01 -8.12 4.85
CA GLY A 54 -22.16 -8.81 5.45
C GLY A 54 -22.84 -9.83 4.53
N GLY A 55 -22.29 -10.13 3.36
CA GLY A 55 -22.77 -11.13 2.42
C GLY A 55 -23.85 -10.62 1.46
N ALA A 56 -24.69 -11.53 1.01
CA ALA A 56 -25.74 -11.22 0.03
C ALA A 56 -26.70 -10.14 0.55
N GLY A 57 -26.98 -9.13 -0.28
CA GLY A 57 -27.80 -7.97 0.07
C GLY A 57 -27.10 -6.92 0.94
N ALA A 58 -25.82 -7.12 1.28
CA ALA A 58 -25.06 -6.16 2.08
C ALA A 58 -25.05 -4.77 1.44
N ARG A 59 -25.35 -3.74 2.24
CA ARG A 59 -25.27 -2.35 1.78
C ARG A 59 -23.80 -1.93 1.68
N ILE A 60 -23.40 -1.44 0.50
CA ILE A 60 -22.03 -0.94 0.27
C ILE A 60 -22.13 0.49 -0.28
N ALA A 61 -21.49 1.42 0.44
CA ALA A 61 -21.39 2.82 0.06
C ALA A 61 -20.23 3.00 -0.92
N VAL A 62 -20.50 3.41 -2.16
CA VAL A 62 -19.46 3.66 -3.19
C VAL A 62 -19.16 5.15 -3.22
N LEU A 63 -17.89 5.52 -2.91
CA LEU A 63 -17.38 6.88 -2.98
C LEU A 63 -16.58 7.07 -4.29
N PRO A 64 -17.10 7.84 -5.25
CA PRO A 64 -16.43 8.09 -6.52
C PRO A 64 -15.41 9.24 -6.46
N GLY A 65 -14.90 9.57 -5.26
CA GLY A 65 -14.13 10.76 -4.97
C GLY A 65 -12.88 10.96 -5.82
N ALA A 66 -12.19 9.88 -6.22
CA ALA A 66 -10.98 9.95 -7.04
C ALA A 66 -11.25 10.06 -8.54
N ALA A 67 -12.46 9.75 -9.00
CA ALA A 67 -12.73 9.54 -10.40
C ALA A 67 -12.73 10.84 -11.24
N GLY A 68 -12.21 10.76 -12.47
CA GLY A 68 -12.30 11.84 -13.44
C GLY A 68 -13.75 12.13 -13.87
N ASN A 69 -14.60 11.10 -13.89
CA ASN A 69 -16.05 11.19 -14.06
C ASN A 69 -16.71 10.41 -12.92
N PRO A 70 -17.08 11.09 -11.81
CA PRO A 70 -17.64 10.45 -10.62
C PRO A 70 -18.96 9.72 -10.87
N GLU A 71 -19.84 10.28 -11.69
CA GLU A 71 -21.14 9.70 -12.01
C GLU A 71 -21.00 8.34 -12.68
N ARG A 72 -20.19 8.29 -13.76
CA ARG A 72 -19.96 7.09 -14.53
C ARG A 72 -19.24 6.02 -13.70
N SER A 73 -18.20 6.42 -12.98
CA SER A 73 -17.39 5.49 -12.19
C SER A 73 -18.19 4.92 -11.03
N GLY A 74 -18.95 5.74 -10.32
CA GLY A 74 -19.82 5.32 -9.24
C GLY A 74 -20.89 4.32 -9.72
N ALA A 75 -21.59 4.64 -10.81
CA ALA A 75 -22.61 3.76 -11.39
C ALA A 75 -22.02 2.44 -11.87
N THR A 76 -20.82 2.44 -12.45
CA THR A 76 -20.13 1.21 -12.90
C THR A 76 -19.80 0.30 -11.72
N LEU A 77 -19.25 0.85 -10.63
CA LEU A 77 -18.91 0.07 -9.44
C LEU A 77 -20.15 -0.48 -8.72
N VAL A 78 -21.20 0.32 -8.61
CA VAL A 78 -22.50 -0.15 -8.07
C VAL A 78 -23.00 -1.36 -8.87
N ARG A 79 -22.94 -1.28 -10.20
CA ARG A 79 -23.33 -2.41 -11.07
C ARG A 79 -22.51 -3.65 -10.79
N TYR A 80 -21.15 -3.54 -10.68
CA TYR A 80 -20.29 -4.69 -10.41
C TYR A 80 -20.56 -5.28 -9.02
N LEU A 81 -20.62 -4.48 -7.97
CA LEU A 81 -20.93 -4.96 -6.63
C LEU A 81 -22.30 -5.65 -6.56
N ASN A 82 -23.31 -5.09 -7.22
CA ASN A 82 -24.65 -5.69 -7.27
C ASN A 82 -24.68 -6.99 -8.07
N GLN A 83 -23.85 -7.11 -9.13
CA GLN A 83 -23.68 -8.36 -9.89
C GLN A 83 -23.16 -9.49 -8.98
N TYR A 84 -22.35 -9.16 -7.98
CA TYR A 84 -21.84 -10.10 -6.98
C TYR A 84 -22.69 -10.18 -5.71
N GLY A 85 -23.90 -9.66 -5.74
CA GLY A 85 -24.92 -9.89 -4.72
C GLY A 85 -25.01 -8.80 -3.64
N ALA A 86 -24.33 -7.65 -3.77
CA ALA A 86 -24.50 -6.53 -2.85
C ALA A 86 -25.76 -5.71 -3.15
N SER A 87 -26.11 -4.81 -2.22
CA SER A 87 -27.00 -3.68 -2.40
C SER A 87 -26.19 -2.39 -2.31
N ALA A 88 -25.39 -2.16 -3.35
CA ALA A 88 -24.49 -1.00 -3.40
C ALA A 88 -25.22 0.27 -3.87
N PHE A 89 -24.78 1.42 -3.41
CA PHE A 89 -25.27 2.73 -3.81
C PHE A 89 -24.14 3.77 -3.91
N VAL A 90 -24.33 4.77 -4.76
CA VAL A 90 -23.37 5.86 -4.91
C VAL A 90 -23.58 6.88 -3.80
N VAL A 91 -22.51 7.21 -3.09
CA VAL A 91 -22.46 8.38 -2.19
C VAL A 91 -22.13 9.60 -3.07
N PRO A 92 -22.99 10.61 -3.17
CA PRO A 92 -22.79 11.74 -4.07
C PRO A 92 -21.79 12.76 -3.47
N LEU A 93 -20.58 12.30 -3.15
CA LEU A 93 -19.50 13.09 -2.58
C LEU A 93 -18.23 12.95 -3.42
N ALA A 94 -17.94 13.95 -4.22
CA ALA A 94 -16.71 14.04 -5.02
C ALA A 94 -16.45 15.49 -5.44
N VAL A 95 -15.18 15.90 -5.46
CA VAL A 95 -14.75 17.25 -5.87
C VAL A 95 -15.21 17.59 -7.30
N ARG A 96 -15.21 16.60 -8.19
CA ARG A 96 -15.54 16.75 -9.61
C ARG A 96 -17.01 16.47 -9.94
N LEU A 97 -17.87 16.28 -8.92
CA LEU A 97 -19.29 16.04 -9.14
C LEU A 97 -20.01 17.35 -9.50
N LYS A 98 -20.60 17.41 -10.69
CA LYS A 98 -21.23 18.64 -11.20
C LYS A 98 -22.48 19.00 -10.41
N GLY A 99 -22.69 20.31 -10.19
CA GLY A 99 -23.88 20.85 -9.51
C GLY A 99 -23.96 20.57 -7.99
N ARG A 100 -22.87 20.11 -7.40
CA ARG A 100 -22.79 19.86 -5.95
C ARG A 100 -21.59 20.61 -5.33
N ASP A 101 -21.71 20.92 -4.06
CA ASP A 101 -20.62 21.44 -3.23
C ASP A 101 -20.12 20.32 -2.31
N TYR A 102 -18.98 19.72 -2.65
CA TYR A 102 -18.40 18.62 -1.90
C TYR A 102 -18.10 18.97 -0.43
N ARG A 103 -17.78 20.25 -0.12
CA ARG A 103 -17.52 20.67 1.25
C ARG A 103 -18.78 20.60 2.12
N ARG A 104 -19.91 21.07 1.54
CA ARG A 104 -21.22 20.96 2.17
C ARG A 104 -21.67 19.51 2.28
N ASP A 105 -21.50 18.74 1.22
CA ASP A 105 -21.90 17.34 1.16
C ASP A 105 -21.10 16.48 2.15
N ALA A 106 -19.81 16.79 2.36
CA ALA A 106 -18.97 16.08 3.35
C ALA A 106 -19.41 16.28 4.81
N GLU A 107 -20.14 17.36 5.10
CA GLU A 107 -20.69 17.68 6.42
C GLU A 107 -22.20 17.35 6.52
N ASP A 108 -22.80 16.78 5.48
CA ASP A 108 -24.23 16.42 5.49
C ASP A 108 -24.46 15.20 6.39
N GLU A 109 -25.16 15.41 7.50
CA GLU A 109 -25.48 14.36 8.47
C GLU A 109 -26.42 13.27 7.93
N ALA A 110 -27.27 13.56 6.93
CA ALA A 110 -28.11 12.54 6.30
C ALA A 110 -27.22 11.61 5.43
N LEU A 111 -26.25 12.18 4.72
CA LEU A 111 -25.28 11.43 3.94
C LEU A 111 -24.37 10.61 4.87
N ALA A 112 -23.82 11.20 5.92
CA ALA A 112 -23.01 10.51 6.93
C ALA A 112 -23.80 9.34 7.57
N ARG A 113 -25.06 9.52 7.88
CA ARG A 113 -25.92 8.47 8.42
C ARG A 113 -26.11 7.33 7.43
N SER A 114 -26.31 7.64 6.13
CA SER A 114 -26.44 6.59 5.09
C SER A 114 -25.17 5.76 4.94
N ILE A 115 -23.98 6.37 5.10
CA ILE A 115 -22.69 5.68 5.14
C ILE A 115 -22.60 4.80 6.40
N ARG A 116 -22.90 5.33 7.58
CA ARG A 116 -22.90 4.55 8.83
C ARG A 116 -23.79 3.31 8.76
N GLN A 117 -24.89 3.33 8.03
CA GLN A 117 -25.79 2.19 7.87
C GLN A 117 -25.29 1.13 6.87
N SER A 118 -24.11 1.31 6.28
CA SER A 118 -23.52 0.36 5.33
C SER A 118 -22.64 -0.67 6.03
N GLY A 119 -22.60 -1.89 5.51
CA GLY A 119 -21.66 -2.93 5.95
C GLY A 119 -20.24 -2.73 5.37
N GLY A 120 -20.12 -1.92 4.32
CA GLY A 120 -18.84 -1.61 3.70
C GLY A 120 -18.82 -0.30 2.94
N VAL A 121 -17.61 0.18 2.67
CA VAL A 121 -17.33 1.38 1.90
C VAL A 121 -16.32 1.02 0.81
N TYR A 122 -16.56 1.48 -0.44
CA TYR A 122 -15.67 1.25 -1.57
C TYR A 122 -15.21 2.58 -2.19
N PHE A 123 -13.90 2.81 -2.22
CA PHE A 123 -13.26 3.98 -2.87
C PHE A 123 -12.83 3.65 -4.30
N THR A 124 -13.22 4.51 -5.25
CA THR A 124 -12.81 4.37 -6.66
C THR A 124 -11.33 4.65 -6.87
N GLY A 125 -10.79 4.19 -8.00
CA GLY A 125 -9.52 4.64 -8.52
C GLY A 125 -9.62 6.00 -9.22
N GLY A 126 -8.44 6.60 -9.48
CA GLY A 126 -8.27 7.90 -10.14
C GLY A 126 -7.17 8.72 -9.46
N ASP A 127 -7.52 9.90 -8.94
CA ASP A 127 -6.64 10.83 -8.26
C ASP A 127 -6.92 10.82 -6.74
N GLN A 128 -6.01 10.28 -5.96
CA GLN A 128 -6.14 10.15 -4.50
C GLN A 128 -6.21 11.50 -3.78
N ALA A 129 -5.64 12.55 -4.36
CA ALA A 129 -5.72 13.89 -3.82
C ALA A 129 -7.17 14.37 -3.67
N LEU A 130 -8.03 14.03 -4.62
CA LEU A 130 -9.44 14.40 -4.59
C LEU A 130 -10.23 13.68 -3.48
N ILE A 131 -9.79 12.47 -3.08
CA ILE A 131 -10.41 11.76 -1.94
C ILE A 131 -10.10 12.52 -0.64
N THR A 132 -8.85 12.82 -0.39
CA THR A 132 -8.45 13.54 0.84
C THR A 132 -8.99 14.96 0.85
N GLN A 133 -9.00 15.65 -0.29
CA GLN A 133 -9.61 16.98 -0.42
C GLN A 133 -11.10 16.99 -0.06
N ALA A 134 -11.85 15.92 -0.38
CA ALA A 134 -13.28 15.84 -0.10
C ALA A 134 -13.58 15.42 1.36
N LEU A 135 -12.69 14.65 1.99
CA LEU A 135 -12.97 13.99 3.26
C LEU A 135 -12.23 14.57 4.46
N VAL A 136 -11.18 15.38 4.24
CA VAL A 136 -10.37 15.98 5.30
C VAL A 136 -10.53 17.50 5.26
N ARG A 137 -10.82 18.11 6.41
CA ARG A 137 -10.93 19.57 6.53
C ARG A 137 -9.56 20.24 6.38
N PRO A 138 -9.51 21.55 6.10
CA PRO A 138 -8.23 22.28 5.97
C PRO A 138 -7.35 22.24 7.23
N ASP A 139 -7.93 22.04 8.40
CA ASP A 139 -7.22 21.88 9.67
C ASP A 139 -6.72 20.45 9.94
N GLY A 140 -6.93 19.54 8.99
CA GLY A 140 -6.56 18.13 9.10
C GLY A 140 -7.57 17.24 9.83
N SER A 141 -8.67 17.81 10.36
CA SER A 141 -9.71 17.03 11.02
C SER A 141 -10.61 16.30 10.01
N ARG A 142 -11.30 15.26 10.51
CA ARG A 142 -12.19 14.43 9.68
C ARG A 142 -13.54 15.13 9.50
N THR A 143 -14.07 15.15 8.27
CA THR A 143 -15.45 15.55 8.00
C THR A 143 -16.46 14.58 8.59
N ALA A 144 -17.74 14.94 8.67
CA ALA A 144 -18.82 14.04 9.11
C ALA A 144 -18.89 12.76 8.27
N ALA A 145 -18.67 12.87 6.96
CA ALA A 145 -18.60 11.71 6.05
C ALA A 145 -17.41 10.78 6.39
N LEU A 146 -16.21 11.33 6.65
CA LEU A 146 -15.04 10.52 7.01
C LEU A 146 -15.20 9.87 8.38
N GLU A 147 -15.78 10.56 9.37
CA GLU A 147 -16.10 9.93 10.66
C GLU A 147 -17.09 8.77 10.48
N ALA A 148 -18.12 8.93 9.63
CA ALA A 148 -19.05 7.86 9.33
C ALA A 148 -18.37 6.63 8.69
N ILE A 149 -17.36 6.84 7.83
CA ILE A 149 -16.55 5.77 7.22
C ILE A 149 -15.71 5.06 8.30
N TRP A 150 -15.08 5.80 9.19
CA TRP A 150 -14.35 5.24 10.32
C TRP A 150 -15.27 4.45 11.26
N ASP A 151 -16.50 4.89 11.48
CA ASP A 151 -17.50 4.15 12.27
C ASP A 151 -17.86 2.80 11.63
N VAL A 152 -17.97 2.74 10.29
CA VAL A 152 -18.12 1.47 9.56
C VAL A 152 -16.96 0.53 9.85
N TYR A 153 -15.72 1.03 9.76
CA TYR A 153 -14.52 0.24 9.99
C TYR A 153 -14.37 -0.21 11.44
N ARG A 154 -14.59 0.68 12.42
CA ARG A 154 -14.48 0.36 13.85
C ARG A 154 -15.42 -0.75 14.29
N ARG A 155 -16.67 -0.78 13.77
CA ARG A 155 -17.68 -1.79 14.16
C ARG A 155 -17.60 -3.10 13.37
N GLY A 156 -16.57 -3.32 12.54
CA GLY A 156 -16.38 -4.59 11.84
C GLY A 156 -16.72 -4.60 10.36
N GLY A 157 -17.09 -3.46 9.78
CA GLY A 157 -17.35 -3.32 8.35
C GLY A 157 -16.06 -3.32 7.51
N VAL A 158 -16.23 -3.42 6.18
CA VAL A 158 -15.09 -3.44 5.24
C VAL A 158 -14.84 -2.07 4.63
N ILE A 159 -13.56 -1.68 4.55
CA ILE A 159 -13.11 -0.56 3.72
C ILE A 159 -12.34 -1.13 2.54
N ALA A 160 -12.90 -0.98 1.35
CA ALA A 160 -12.29 -1.40 0.10
C ALA A 160 -11.84 -0.19 -0.73
N GLY A 161 -10.77 -0.33 -1.49
CA GLY A 161 -10.31 0.74 -2.35
C GLY A 161 -9.38 0.25 -3.45
N SER A 162 -9.58 0.77 -4.67
CA SER A 162 -8.80 0.39 -5.84
C SER A 162 -7.91 1.54 -6.31
N SER A 163 -6.64 1.27 -6.63
CA SER A 163 -5.68 2.25 -7.15
C SER A 163 -5.56 3.47 -6.19
N ALA A 164 -6.07 4.64 -6.55
CA ALA A 164 -6.14 5.79 -5.63
C ALA A 164 -6.83 5.46 -4.29
N GLY A 165 -7.88 4.64 -4.32
CA GLY A 165 -8.54 4.13 -3.11
C GLY A 165 -7.67 3.18 -2.29
N ALA A 166 -6.66 2.54 -2.87
CA ALA A 166 -5.64 1.78 -2.14
C ALA A 166 -4.58 2.71 -1.53
N ALA A 167 -4.16 3.73 -2.27
CA ALA A 167 -3.13 4.67 -1.81
C ALA A 167 -3.51 5.41 -0.52
N ILE A 168 -4.80 5.76 -0.35
CA ILE A 168 -5.29 6.47 0.84
C ILE A 168 -5.31 5.62 2.12
N MET A 169 -5.07 4.31 2.03
CA MET A 169 -5.16 3.40 3.18
C MET A 169 -4.06 3.61 4.21
N SER A 170 -2.87 4.04 3.80
CA SER A 170 -1.78 4.40 4.71
C SER A 170 -1.88 5.85 5.22
N SER A 171 -1.15 6.16 6.29
CA SER A 171 -1.09 7.50 6.87
C SER A 171 -0.32 8.49 6.00
N THR A 172 0.52 8.00 5.08
CA THR A 172 1.23 8.78 4.06
C THR A 172 0.93 8.17 2.70
N MET A 173 0.69 9.00 1.70
CA MET A 173 0.46 8.57 0.32
C MET A 173 1.24 9.44 -0.67
N TYR A 174 1.49 8.91 -1.86
CA TYR A 174 1.90 9.75 -2.97
C TYR A 174 0.77 10.70 -3.38
N TYR A 175 1.12 11.95 -3.68
CA TYR A 175 0.20 13.01 -4.11
C TYR A 175 0.51 13.41 -5.56
N ASP A 176 1.53 14.23 -5.77
CA ASP A 176 2.02 14.64 -7.09
C ASP A 176 3.34 13.90 -7.38
N ALA A 177 3.22 12.59 -7.70
CA ALA A 177 4.37 11.74 -7.87
C ALA A 177 5.12 12.03 -9.17
N LYS A 178 6.44 12.19 -9.07
CA LYS A 178 7.34 12.14 -10.22
C LYS A 178 7.28 10.77 -10.90
N THR A 179 7.98 10.62 -12.02
CA THR A 179 8.32 9.30 -12.56
C THR A 179 9.04 8.46 -11.50
N VAL A 180 9.06 7.15 -11.65
CA VAL A 180 9.78 6.28 -10.70
C VAL A 180 11.27 6.63 -10.67
N PHE A 181 11.89 6.82 -11.84
CA PHE A 181 13.28 7.25 -11.93
C PHE A 181 13.49 8.66 -11.35
N GLY A 182 12.58 9.59 -11.63
CA GLY A 182 12.61 10.96 -11.07
C GLY A 182 12.53 10.93 -9.53
N THR A 183 11.79 9.98 -8.96
CA THR A 183 11.73 9.78 -7.50
C THR A 183 13.06 9.29 -6.93
N LEU A 184 13.73 8.35 -7.60
CA LEU A 184 15.05 7.86 -7.18
C LEU A 184 16.12 8.95 -7.29
N SER A 185 16.13 9.72 -8.39
CA SER A 185 17.18 10.70 -8.71
C SER A 185 17.03 12.04 -7.98
N GLN A 186 15.82 12.42 -7.55
CA GLN A 186 15.52 13.72 -6.94
C GLN A 186 14.93 13.60 -5.54
N GLY A 187 14.62 12.37 -5.06
CA GLY A 187 13.97 12.14 -3.79
C GLY A 187 12.51 12.59 -3.77
N VAL A 188 11.95 12.63 -2.57
CA VAL A 188 10.56 13.00 -2.28
C VAL A 188 10.49 14.10 -1.23
N ARG A 189 9.47 14.96 -1.32
CA ARG A 189 9.24 16.10 -0.41
C ARG A 189 7.85 16.00 0.21
N ASP A 190 7.77 16.30 1.51
CA ASP A 190 6.50 16.41 2.22
C ASP A 190 5.71 17.61 1.70
N GLY A 191 4.40 17.45 1.56
CA GLY A 191 3.48 18.48 1.06
C GLY A 191 3.53 18.68 -0.47
N ILE A 192 4.41 17.97 -1.18
CA ILE A 192 4.54 18.03 -2.66
C ILE A 192 4.33 16.65 -3.24
N GLU A 193 5.33 15.76 -3.15
CA GLU A 193 5.17 14.39 -3.67
C GLU A 193 4.48 13.46 -2.65
N LEU A 194 4.61 13.74 -1.36
CA LEU A 194 3.99 12.97 -0.27
C LEU A 194 3.07 13.86 0.57
N THR A 195 1.87 13.33 0.87
CA THR A 195 0.88 13.98 1.73
C THR A 195 0.24 12.97 2.68
N PRO A 196 -0.51 13.42 3.69
CA PRO A 196 -1.30 12.52 4.53
C PRO A 196 -2.32 11.73 3.71
N GLY A 197 -2.43 10.42 3.97
CA GLY A 197 -3.55 9.58 3.57
C GLY A 197 -4.62 9.52 4.66
N LEU A 198 -5.55 8.55 4.58
CA LEU A 198 -6.62 8.41 5.57
C LEU A 198 -6.26 7.47 6.73
N GLY A 199 -5.19 6.68 6.60
CA GLY A 199 -4.58 5.94 7.70
C GLY A 199 -5.32 4.70 8.19
N PHE A 200 -6.22 4.11 7.40
CA PHE A 200 -6.99 2.93 7.84
C PHE A 200 -6.13 1.72 8.23
N ILE A 201 -4.97 1.53 7.57
CA ILE A 201 -4.06 0.42 7.88
C ILE A 201 -3.18 0.69 9.11
N GLY A 202 -3.20 1.89 9.64
CA GLY A 202 -2.32 2.33 10.73
C GLY A 202 -1.16 3.19 10.24
N SER A 203 -0.32 3.62 11.20
CA SER A 203 0.81 4.51 10.94
C SER A 203 2.13 3.79 10.67
N ASP A 204 2.16 2.47 10.75
CA ASP A 204 3.36 1.62 10.68
C ASP A 204 3.57 0.97 9.31
N VAL A 205 2.59 1.08 8.39
CA VAL A 205 2.65 0.45 7.06
C VAL A 205 2.46 1.50 5.96
N PHE A 206 3.38 1.54 5.02
CA PHE A 206 3.26 2.32 3.78
C PHE A 206 2.61 1.47 2.69
N VAL A 207 1.66 2.04 1.92
CA VAL A 207 0.97 1.33 0.83
C VAL A 207 1.22 2.01 -0.50
N ASP A 208 1.60 1.22 -1.53
CA ASP A 208 1.60 1.67 -2.93
C ASP A 208 0.89 0.64 -3.83
N GLN A 209 0.53 1.01 -5.04
CA GLN A 209 -0.35 0.27 -5.92
C GLN A 209 0.09 0.34 -7.40
N HIS A 210 -0.44 -0.54 -8.26
CA HIS A 210 0.08 -0.81 -9.61
C HIS A 210 1.57 -1.11 -9.59
N LEU A 211 1.98 -1.91 -8.63
CA LEU A 211 3.34 -1.89 -8.12
C LEU A 211 4.38 -2.38 -9.11
N LEU A 212 4.34 -3.67 -9.44
CA LEU A 212 5.29 -4.30 -10.35
C LEU A 212 4.95 -4.01 -11.81
N ALA A 213 3.66 -3.87 -12.11
CA ALA A 213 3.19 -3.48 -13.44
C ALA A 213 3.76 -2.14 -13.93
N ARG A 214 4.13 -1.23 -12.99
CA ARG A 214 4.67 0.10 -13.30
C ARG A 214 6.01 0.40 -12.64
N GLY A 215 6.76 -0.64 -12.21
CA GLY A 215 8.06 -0.50 -11.55
C GLY A 215 8.05 0.32 -10.25
N ARG A 216 6.87 0.55 -9.65
CA ARG A 216 6.67 1.45 -8.50
C ARG A 216 7.27 0.93 -7.20
N PHE A 217 7.66 -0.36 -7.14
CA PHE A 217 8.39 -0.90 -6.00
C PHE A 217 9.62 -0.04 -5.68
N ALA A 218 10.30 0.48 -6.71
CA ALA A 218 11.49 1.28 -6.53
C ALA A 218 11.20 2.65 -5.89
N ARG A 219 10.06 3.30 -6.20
CA ARG A 219 9.72 4.58 -5.58
C ARG A 219 9.27 4.44 -4.12
N MET A 220 8.78 3.26 -3.71
CA MET A 220 8.45 3.01 -2.30
C MET A 220 9.65 3.24 -1.39
N LEU A 221 10.85 2.83 -1.83
CA LEU A 221 12.06 2.84 -1.00
C LEU A 221 12.43 4.24 -0.48
N PRO A 222 12.59 5.29 -1.32
CA PRO A 222 12.87 6.65 -0.84
C PRO A 222 11.70 7.24 -0.03
N ALA A 223 10.44 6.92 -0.34
CA ALA A 223 9.30 7.37 0.44
C ALA A 223 9.28 6.76 1.85
N MET A 224 9.51 5.46 1.95
CA MET A 224 9.59 4.75 3.24
C MET A 224 10.75 5.26 4.10
N LEU A 225 11.95 5.43 3.52
CA LEU A 225 13.09 6.00 4.23
C LEU A 225 12.82 7.41 4.73
N LYS A 226 12.29 8.28 3.88
CA LYS A 226 11.96 9.67 4.21
C LYS A 226 10.97 9.77 5.36
N LYS A 227 9.97 8.89 5.41
CA LYS A 227 8.90 8.89 6.41
C LYS A 227 9.17 7.96 7.60
N GLY A 228 10.27 7.21 7.59
CA GLY A 228 10.65 6.29 8.67
C GLY A 228 9.86 4.97 8.70
N TYR A 229 9.11 4.64 7.66
CA TYR A 229 8.41 3.36 7.57
C TYR A 229 9.40 2.19 7.48
N LYS A 230 9.15 1.16 8.29
CA LYS A 230 9.91 -0.10 8.24
C LYS A 230 9.20 -1.17 7.42
N THR A 231 7.88 -1.09 7.31
CA THR A 231 7.06 -2.05 6.56
C THR A 231 6.34 -1.33 5.42
N GLY A 232 6.45 -1.87 4.22
CA GLY A 232 5.71 -1.43 3.04
C GLY A 232 4.97 -2.59 2.41
N LEU A 233 3.75 -2.32 1.93
CA LEU A 233 2.93 -3.25 1.18
C LEU A 233 2.63 -2.65 -0.19
N GLY A 234 2.97 -3.38 -1.23
CA GLY A 234 2.71 -3.01 -2.59
C GLY A 234 1.81 -4.02 -3.30
N ILE A 235 0.73 -3.56 -3.92
CA ILE A 235 -0.26 -4.43 -4.55
C ILE A 235 -0.24 -4.24 -6.05
N ASP A 236 -0.31 -5.35 -6.78
CA ASP A 236 -0.34 -5.30 -8.23
C ASP A 236 -1.75 -5.19 -8.82
N GLU A 237 -1.83 -4.94 -10.12
CA GLU A 237 -3.08 -4.79 -10.86
C GLU A 237 -3.92 -6.08 -10.78
N ASN A 238 -5.25 -5.92 -10.79
CA ASN A 238 -6.22 -7.04 -10.75
C ASN A 238 -6.04 -8.00 -9.55
N THR A 239 -5.51 -7.48 -8.44
CA THR A 239 -5.14 -8.22 -7.23
C THR A 239 -5.53 -7.40 -6.01
N ALA A 240 -5.81 -8.06 -4.90
CA ALA A 240 -6.10 -7.39 -3.64
C ALA A 240 -5.39 -8.08 -2.47
N MET A 241 -5.02 -7.29 -1.47
CA MET A 241 -4.72 -7.75 -0.12
C MET A 241 -5.94 -7.56 0.76
N VAL A 242 -6.36 -8.62 1.41
CA VAL A 242 -7.38 -8.61 2.45
C VAL A 242 -6.69 -8.59 3.80
N ILE A 243 -6.97 -7.58 4.61
CA ILE A 243 -6.32 -7.43 5.92
C ILE A 243 -7.41 -7.39 6.99
N GLY A 244 -7.41 -8.39 7.85
CA GLY A 244 -8.35 -8.50 8.97
C GLY A 244 -7.87 -7.77 10.24
N PRO A 245 -8.69 -7.77 11.30
CA PRO A 245 -8.37 -7.10 12.58
C PRO A 245 -7.08 -7.63 13.23
N GLN A 246 -6.73 -8.89 13.00
CA GLN A 246 -5.50 -9.51 13.51
C GLN A 246 -4.27 -9.17 12.67
N ARG A 247 -4.40 -8.25 11.70
CA ARG A 247 -3.33 -7.80 10.82
C ARG A 247 -2.72 -8.93 9.96
N GLU A 248 -3.49 -9.98 9.70
CA GLU A 248 -3.15 -10.98 8.69
C GLU A 248 -3.54 -10.47 7.31
N VAL A 249 -2.57 -10.48 6.41
CA VAL A 249 -2.70 -10.17 4.98
C VAL A 249 -2.96 -11.48 4.24
N GLU A 250 -4.00 -11.54 3.43
CA GLU A 250 -4.28 -12.62 2.46
C GLU A 250 -4.27 -12.02 1.06
N VAL A 251 -3.54 -12.63 0.14
CA VAL A 251 -3.49 -12.19 -1.27
C VAL A 251 -4.55 -12.93 -2.09
N ILE A 252 -5.38 -12.19 -2.81
CA ILE A 252 -6.42 -12.74 -3.69
C ILE A 252 -6.42 -12.02 -5.04
N GLY A 253 -6.80 -12.75 -6.10
CA GLY A 253 -6.85 -12.20 -7.47
C GLY A 253 -5.87 -12.89 -8.40
N TYR A 254 -5.30 -12.17 -9.36
CA TYR A 254 -4.54 -12.77 -10.46
C TYR A 254 -3.02 -12.59 -10.38
N GLN A 255 -2.56 -11.62 -9.61
CA GLN A 255 -1.14 -11.33 -9.37
C GLN A 255 -0.85 -11.45 -7.88
N GLY A 256 0.30 -11.00 -7.46
CA GLY A 256 0.71 -11.02 -6.07
C GLY A 256 0.84 -9.65 -5.42
N ALA A 257 1.45 -9.65 -4.25
CA ALA A 257 1.77 -8.48 -3.47
C ALA A 257 3.23 -8.51 -3.00
N LEU A 258 3.87 -7.36 -2.96
CA LEU A 258 5.22 -7.20 -2.47
C LEU A 258 5.20 -6.65 -1.04
N LEU A 259 5.90 -7.35 -0.14
CA LEU A 259 6.22 -6.87 1.20
C LEU A 259 7.65 -6.34 1.20
N VAL A 260 7.83 -5.10 1.63
CA VAL A 260 9.15 -4.46 1.82
C VAL A 260 9.41 -4.31 3.31
N ASP A 261 10.54 -4.84 3.79
CA ASP A 261 11.02 -4.66 5.16
C ASP A 261 12.35 -3.89 5.17
N LEU A 262 12.33 -2.70 5.74
CA LEU A 262 13.50 -1.83 5.92
C LEU A 262 14.03 -1.84 7.37
N THR A 263 13.65 -2.83 8.18
CA THR A 263 14.08 -2.89 9.60
C THR A 263 15.61 -2.93 9.74
N GLN A 264 16.28 -3.66 8.85
CA GLN A 264 17.73 -3.81 8.83
C GLN A 264 18.40 -3.04 7.68
N ALA A 265 17.62 -2.28 6.92
CA ALA A 265 18.15 -1.51 5.81
C ALA A 265 18.91 -0.28 6.29
N SER A 266 19.95 0.08 5.54
CA SER A 266 20.76 1.27 5.76
C SER A 266 20.98 2.03 4.45
N SER A 267 21.29 3.32 4.56
CA SER A 267 21.71 4.18 3.47
C SER A 267 23.01 4.86 3.89
N ASP A 268 23.96 4.96 2.97
CA ASP A 268 25.21 5.69 3.21
C ASP A 268 24.98 7.19 3.00
N PRO A 269 25.05 8.01 4.05
CA PRO A 269 24.82 9.46 3.97
C PRO A 269 25.96 10.21 3.27
N ALA A 270 27.13 9.60 3.09
CA ALA A 270 28.24 10.18 2.32
C ALA A 270 27.95 10.18 0.81
N ASN A 271 27.09 9.29 0.34
CA ASN A 271 26.64 9.25 -1.04
C ASN A 271 25.46 10.22 -1.23
N LYS A 272 25.62 11.20 -2.12
CA LYS A 272 24.58 12.20 -2.41
C LYS A 272 23.38 11.63 -3.16
N GLU A 273 23.59 10.56 -3.93
CA GLU A 273 22.56 9.91 -4.70
C GLU A 273 21.84 8.85 -3.86
N PHE A 274 20.60 8.53 -4.22
CA PHE A 274 19.85 7.50 -3.52
C PHE A 274 20.63 6.18 -3.50
N ASN A 275 20.76 5.62 -2.33
CA ASN A 275 21.37 4.31 -2.13
C ASN A 275 20.68 3.58 -0.98
N LEU A 276 20.70 2.28 -1.01
CA LEU A 276 20.04 1.43 -0.01
C LEU A 276 20.78 0.10 0.06
N SER A 277 21.03 -0.36 1.26
CA SER A 277 21.65 -1.67 1.50
C SER A 277 20.77 -2.49 2.45
N ASN A 278 20.73 -3.80 2.19
CA ASN A 278 20.08 -4.80 3.06
C ASN A 278 18.58 -4.58 3.30
N ALA A 279 17.84 -4.01 2.33
CA ALA A 279 16.39 -4.13 2.34
C ALA A 279 15.99 -5.60 2.13
N ARG A 280 14.86 -6.00 2.71
CA ARG A 280 14.28 -7.33 2.51
C ARG A 280 12.97 -7.18 1.75
N ILE A 281 12.84 -7.94 0.70
CA ILE A 281 11.62 -7.97 -0.11
C ILE A 281 11.08 -9.38 -0.17
N SER A 282 9.75 -9.48 -0.10
CA SER A 282 9.04 -10.75 -0.23
C SER A 282 7.90 -10.58 -1.21
N TYR A 283 7.73 -11.55 -2.10
CA TYR A 283 6.59 -11.61 -3.01
C TYR A 283 5.64 -12.69 -2.53
N LEU A 284 4.44 -12.28 -2.21
CA LEU A 284 3.32 -13.15 -1.82
C LEU A 284 2.42 -13.33 -3.02
N ASP A 285 2.21 -14.57 -3.42
CA ASP A 285 1.34 -14.90 -4.53
C ASP A 285 -0.09 -15.24 -4.06
N GLN A 286 -0.98 -15.51 -4.99
CA GLN A 286 -2.38 -15.83 -4.71
C GLN A 286 -2.56 -16.93 -3.65
N GLY A 287 -3.41 -16.68 -2.66
CA GLY A 287 -3.74 -17.59 -1.57
C GLY A 287 -2.76 -17.55 -0.40
N ASP A 288 -1.63 -16.90 -0.54
CA ASP A 288 -0.66 -16.75 0.53
C ASP A 288 -1.18 -15.83 1.64
N ARG A 289 -0.72 -16.09 2.87
CA ARG A 289 -1.01 -15.27 4.04
C ARG A 289 0.26 -14.85 4.76
N TYR A 290 0.24 -13.65 5.28
CA TYR A 290 1.32 -13.09 6.08
C TYR A 290 0.77 -12.23 7.22
N ASN A 291 1.19 -12.51 8.45
CA ASN A 291 0.78 -11.70 9.59
C ASN A 291 1.80 -10.59 9.86
N LEU A 292 1.37 -9.32 9.79
CA LEU A 292 2.23 -8.14 9.93
C LEU A 292 2.81 -7.97 11.34
N VAL A 293 2.18 -8.54 12.37
CA VAL A 293 2.64 -8.44 13.77
C VAL A 293 3.61 -9.56 14.10
N THR A 294 3.22 -10.80 13.83
CA THR A 294 4.04 -11.98 14.16
C THR A 294 5.09 -12.31 13.12
N ARG A 295 5.01 -11.64 11.92
CA ARG A 295 5.86 -11.89 10.74
C ARG A 295 5.82 -13.33 10.25
N ARG A 296 4.74 -14.04 10.57
CA ARG A 296 4.55 -15.44 10.16
C ARG A 296 3.93 -15.51 8.78
N TYR A 297 4.57 -16.24 7.91
CA TYR A 297 4.04 -16.63 6.60
C TYR A 297 3.27 -17.96 6.72
N THR A 298 2.20 -18.08 5.94
CA THR A 298 1.44 -19.32 5.74
C THR A 298 1.23 -19.49 4.24
N PRO A 299 1.79 -20.56 3.64
CA PRO A 299 1.65 -20.81 2.21
C PRO A 299 0.20 -21.10 1.84
N SER A 300 -0.15 -20.82 0.59
CA SER A 300 -1.37 -21.35 -0.03
C SER A 300 -1.30 -22.87 -0.10
N ALA A 301 -2.47 -23.51 -0.21
CA ALA A 301 -2.55 -24.97 -0.15
C ALA A 301 -1.75 -25.68 -1.26
N ASP A 302 -1.65 -25.06 -2.44
CA ASP A 302 -0.90 -25.58 -3.59
C ASP A 302 0.62 -25.35 -3.50
N LYS A 303 1.11 -24.65 -2.48
CA LYS A 303 2.53 -24.38 -2.21
C LYS A 303 3.02 -24.98 -0.89
N ALA A 304 2.12 -25.63 -0.13
CA ALA A 304 2.44 -26.14 1.19
C ALA A 304 3.64 -27.08 1.20
N GLU A 305 3.75 -27.96 0.20
CA GLU A 305 4.84 -28.93 0.02
C GLU A 305 5.91 -28.45 -0.99
N GLY A 306 5.67 -27.29 -1.64
CA GLY A 306 6.50 -26.79 -2.74
C GLY A 306 7.73 -25.97 -2.31
N LYS A 307 8.30 -26.22 -1.11
CA LYS A 307 9.48 -25.50 -0.66
C LYS A 307 10.66 -25.73 -1.60
N VAL A 308 11.23 -24.67 -2.15
CA VAL A 308 12.39 -24.72 -3.06
C VAL A 308 13.62 -25.20 -2.30
N ASP A 309 14.32 -26.19 -2.85
CA ASP A 309 15.60 -26.69 -2.35
C ASP A 309 16.77 -25.96 -3.01
N PRO A 310 17.48 -25.06 -2.30
CA PRO A 310 18.59 -24.33 -2.91
C PRO A 310 19.76 -25.21 -3.39
N ALA A 311 19.84 -26.47 -2.94
CA ALA A 311 20.86 -27.42 -3.36
C ALA A 311 20.52 -28.11 -4.69
N LYS A 312 19.28 -27.95 -5.20
CA LYS A 312 18.80 -28.53 -6.46
C LYS A 312 18.13 -27.48 -7.34
N PRO A 313 18.87 -26.45 -7.77
CA PRO A 313 18.29 -25.36 -8.54
C PRO A 313 17.78 -25.85 -9.89
N TYR A 314 16.61 -25.33 -10.29
CA TYR A 314 16.01 -25.60 -11.58
C TYR A 314 16.70 -24.84 -12.73
N MET A 315 17.22 -23.63 -12.46
CA MET A 315 17.90 -22.76 -13.42
C MET A 315 19.36 -22.53 -13.04
N ALA A 316 20.21 -22.18 -14.00
CA ALA A 316 21.62 -21.92 -13.78
C ALA A 316 22.13 -20.64 -14.49
N GLU A 317 21.37 -20.11 -15.44
CA GLU A 317 21.74 -18.94 -16.23
C GLU A 317 21.77 -17.67 -15.39
N PRO A 318 22.70 -16.73 -15.67
CA PRO A 318 22.72 -15.42 -15.03
C PRO A 318 21.42 -14.67 -15.26
N VAL A 319 20.90 -14.04 -14.20
CA VAL A 319 19.66 -13.25 -14.25
C VAL A 319 20.03 -11.77 -14.33
N TYR A 320 19.58 -11.12 -15.39
CA TYR A 320 19.87 -9.73 -15.67
C TYR A 320 18.66 -9.00 -16.29
N SER A 321 18.47 -7.71 -15.95
CA SER A 321 17.49 -6.82 -16.58
C SER A 321 18.13 -5.48 -16.92
N ALA A 322 18.06 -5.06 -18.19
CA ALA A 322 18.48 -3.75 -18.62
C ALA A 322 17.48 -2.63 -18.29
N ASP A 323 16.24 -3.00 -17.93
CA ASP A 323 15.18 -2.09 -17.47
C ASP A 323 14.42 -2.73 -16.30
N ILE A 324 14.93 -2.53 -15.10
CA ILE A 324 14.32 -3.06 -13.88
C ILE A 324 13.00 -2.36 -13.51
N LEU A 325 12.77 -1.16 -14.03
CA LEU A 325 11.54 -0.41 -13.81
C LEU A 325 10.44 -0.76 -14.82
N GLY A 326 10.73 -1.62 -15.78
CA GLY A 326 9.78 -2.13 -16.77
C GLY A 326 8.69 -2.99 -16.15
N HIS A 327 7.65 -3.27 -16.94
CA HIS A 327 6.48 -4.05 -16.54
C HIS A 327 6.89 -5.42 -15.98
N ASN A 328 6.59 -5.68 -14.72
CA ASN A 328 6.89 -6.92 -13.99
C ASN A 328 8.38 -7.34 -13.97
N ALA A 329 9.31 -6.47 -14.37
CA ALA A 329 10.73 -6.83 -14.48
C ALA A 329 11.32 -7.32 -13.15
N ALA A 330 10.98 -6.68 -12.04
CA ALA A 330 11.44 -7.10 -10.71
C ALA A 330 10.88 -8.48 -10.31
N LEU A 331 9.62 -8.78 -10.64
CA LEU A 331 9.02 -10.09 -10.40
C LEU A 331 9.75 -11.18 -11.18
N VAL A 332 9.95 -10.95 -12.49
CA VAL A 332 10.68 -11.88 -13.35
C VAL A 332 12.09 -12.15 -12.81
N MET A 333 12.80 -11.13 -12.36
CA MET A 333 14.12 -11.31 -11.76
C MET A 333 14.07 -12.12 -10.46
N MET A 334 13.11 -11.82 -9.57
CA MET A 334 12.98 -12.55 -8.31
C MET A 334 12.60 -14.00 -8.52
N THR A 335 11.67 -14.29 -9.42
CA THR A 335 11.22 -15.67 -9.74
C THR A 335 12.32 -16.48 -10.42
N ASN A 336 13.07 -15.87 -11.33
CA ASN A 336 14.21 -16.53 -11.97
C ASN A 336 15.42 -16.73 -11.04
N LEU A 337 15.52 -15.96 -9.95
CA LEU A 337 16.63 -16.08 -9.00
C LEU A 337 16.33 -17.08 -7.87
N ILE A 338 15.07 -17.21 -7.44
CA ILE A 338 14.76 -17.99 -6.23
C ILE A 338 15.11 -19.47 -6.38
N ASP A 339 14.96 -20.02 -7.59
CA ASP A 339 15.25 -21.41 -7.92
C ASP A 339 16.38 -21.50 -8.98
N ASN A 340 17.50 -20.79 -8.70
CA ASN A 340 18.63 -20.66 -9.61
C ASN A 340 19.94 -21.04 -8.91
N ALA A 341 20.90 -21.56 -9.67
CA ALA A 341 22.26 -21.79 -9.18
C ALA A 341 23.01 -20.47 -8.87
N GLN A 342 22.62 -19.37 -9.50
CA GLN A 342 23.16 -18.04 -9.23
C GLN A 342 22.70 -17.53 -7.88
N ALA A 343 23.57 -16.82 -7.15
CA ALA A 343 23.24 -16.23 -5.86
C ALA A 343 22.66 -14.81 -5.98
N GLU A 344 22.85 -14.17 -7.11
CA GLU A 344 22.54 -12.75 -7.35
C GLU A 344 21.90 -12.53 -8.73
N ALA A 345 21.08 -11.49 -8.82
CA ALA A 345 20.51 -10.97 -10.07
C ALA A 345 20.65 -9.46 -10.11
N ILE A 346 20.96 -8.91 -11.27
CA ILE A 346 21.27 -7.49 -11.46
C ILE A 346 20.24 -6.84 -12.39
N GLY A 347 19.55 -5.81 -11.90
CA GLY A 347 18.68 -4.96 -12.69
C GLY A 347 19.22 -3.53 -12.77
N ILE A 348 19.13 -2.91 -13.94
CA ILE A 348 19.55 -1.52 -14.15
C ILE A 348 18.31 -0.64 -14.36
N ALA A 349 18.30 0.50 -13.67
CA ALA A 349 17.39 1.60 -13.94
C ALA A 349 18.21 2.78 -14.50
N ALA A 350 17.83 3.28 -15.65
CA ALA A 350 18.46 4.46 -16.25
C ALA A 350 17.42 5.52 -16.62
N ALA A 351 17.88 6.77 -16.73
CA ALA A 351 17.02 7.86 -17.13
C ALA A 351 16.43 7.62 -18.53
N ALA A 352 15.10 7.72 -18.67
CA ALA A 352 14.44 7.73 -19.96
C ALA A 352 14.78 9.02 -20.75
N PRO A 353 14.67 9.03 -22.08
CA PRO A 353 14.81 10.26 -22.85
C PRO A 353 13.91 11.38 -22.31
N GLY A 354 14.49 12.56 -22.08
CA GLY A 354 13.77 13.71 -21.49
C GLY A 354 13.77 13.79 -19.97
N GLU A 355 14.16 12.73 -19.27
CA GLU A 355 14.40 12.79 -17.82
C GLU A 355 15.67 13.64 -17.54
N PRO A 356 15.71 14.36 -16.41
CA PRO A 356 16.94 14.98 -15.93
C PRO A 356 17.97 13.89 -15.55
N ARG A 357 19.24 14.26 -15.44
CA ARG A 357 20.31 13.39 -14.97
C ARG A 357 20.50 12.15 -15.85
N GLN A 358 20.71 12.41 -17.16
CA GLN A 358 21.00 11.35 -18.14
C GLN A 358 22.33 10.58 -17.85
N ASP A 359 23.19 11.14 -16.99
CA ASP A 359 24.43 10.58 -16.49
C ASP A 359 24.26 9.63 -15.29
N LEU A 360 23.06 9.59 -14.70
CA LEU A 360 22.74 8.79 -13.51
C LEU A 360 21.96 7.55 -13.89
N GLY A 361 22.26 6.45 -13.21
CA GLY A 361 21.49 5.22 -13.18
C GLY A 361 21.49 4.61 -11.79
N PHE A 362 20.78 3.53 -11.63
CA PHE A 362 20.76 2.75 -10.38
C PHE A 362 20.85 1.26 -10.68
N GLN A 363 21.74 0.56 -9.99
CA GLN A 363 21.76 -0.89 -9.95
C GLN A 363 20.85 -1.36 -8.82
N PHE A 364 19.97 -2.28 -9.13
CA PHE A 364 19.19 -3.06 -8.19
C PHE A 364 19.77 -4.46 -8.14
N LYS A 365 20.42 -4.79 -7.03
CA LYS A 365 21.00 -6.12 -6.83
C LYS A 365 20.08 -6.93 -5.91
N PHE A 366 19.50 -7.97 -6.45
CA PHE A 366 18.74 -8.97 -5.71
C PHE A 366 19.68 -10.10 -5.33
N SER A 367 19.63 -10.56 -4.07
CA SER A 367 20.49 -11.65 -3.60
C SER A 367 19.72 -12.61 -2.70
N ARG A 368 20.01 -13.90 -2.83
CA ARG A 368 19.53 -14.88 -1.85
C ARG A 368 20.38 -14.76 -0.59
N ALA A 369 19.76 -14.34 0.50
CA ALA A 369 20.36 -14.37 1.83
C ALA A 369 20.16 -15.76 2.48
N PRO A 370 20.85 -16.10 3.57
CA PRO A 370 20.71 -17.40 4.21
C PRO A 370 19.29 -17.74 4.69
N ASP A 371 18.49 -16.74 4.97
CA ASP A 371 17.09 -16.83 5.39
C ASP A 371 16.08 -16.62 4.25
N THR A 372 16.53 -16.41 3.03
CA THR A 372 15.65 -16.35 1.84
C THR A 372 15.03 -17.71 1.58
N THR A 373 13.70 -17.75 1.42
CA THR A 373 12.96 -18.98 1.19
C THR A 373 12.04 -18.82 -0.02
N GLY A 374 11.98 -19.83 -0.87
CA GLY A 374 11.06 -19.94 -2.00
C GLY A 374 10.03 -21.05 -1.80
N TYR A 375 8.85 -20.87 -2.38
CA TYR A 375 7.83 -21.90 -2.50
C TYR A 375 7.29 -21.88 -3.93
N ALA A 376 7.35 -23.01 -4.61
CA ALA A 376 6.81 -23.21 -5.95
C ALA A 376 5.39 -23.78 -5.86
N SER A 377 4.52 -23.36 -6.76
CA SER A 377 3.20 -23.97 -6.93
C SER A 377 3.33 -25.33 -7.62
N GLU A 378 2.59 -26.33 -7.15
CA GLU A 378 2.48 -27.63 -7.81
C GLU A 378 1.65 -27.59 -9.10
N ARG A 379 0.88 -26.50 -9.31
CA ARG A 379 -0.12 -26.41 -10.38
C ARG A 379 0.22 -25.37 -11.45
N SER A 380 1.18 -24.50 -11.17
CA SER A 380 1.58 -23.40 -12.05
C SER A 380 3.06 -23.09 -11.85
N GLU A 381 3.61 -22.24 -12.71
CA GLU A 381 4.99 -21.72 -12.57
C GLU A 381 5.08 -20.52 -11.59
N ALA A 382 4.13 -20.43 -10.67
CA ALA A 382 4.09 -19.33 -9.69
C ALA A 382 4.96 -19.63 -8.47
N TYR A 383 5.67 -18.61 -8.00
CA TYR A 383 6.51 -18.67 -6.82
C TYR A 383 6.05 -17.69 -5.76
N THR A 384 6.21 -18.09 -4.51
CA THR A 384 6.27 -17.18 -3.36
C THR A 384 7.72 -17.06 -2.92
N ILE A 385 8.14 -15.84 -2.64
CA ILE A 385 9.53 -15.53 -2.31
C ILE A 385 9.56 -14.74 -1.02
N LEU A 386 10.32 -15.19 -0.04
CA LEU A 386 10.40 -14.56 1.27
C LEU A 386 11.83 -14.10 1.56
N GLY A 387 11.96 -12.85 1.99
CA GLY A 387 13.18 -12.31 2.55
C GLY A 387 14.35 -12.17 1.58
N MET A 388 14.09 -12.01 0.27
CA MET A 388 15.15 -11.73 -0.70
C MET A 388 15.80 -10.38 -0.37
N ARG A 389 17.13 -10.32 -0.34
CA ARG A 389 17.87 -9.09 -0.11
C ARG A 389 17.85 -8.22 -1.36
N LEU A 390 17.65 -6.93 -1.16
CA LEU A 390 17.74 -5.89 -2.20
C LEU A 390 18.73 -4.81 -1.76
N ASP A 391 19.72 -4.56 -2.62
CA ASP A 391 20.61 -3.42 -2.51
C ASP A 391 20.40 -2.52 -3.74
N VAL A 392 20.44 -1.19 -3.54
CA VAL A 392 20.34 -0.20 -4.60
C VAL A 392 21.58 0.69 -4.57
N THR A 393 22.30 0.75 -5.68
CA THR A 393 23.55 1.52 -5.79
C THR A 393 23.48 2.47 -6.98
N PRO A 394 23.79 3.75 -6.82
CA PRO A 394 23.87 4.68 -7.94
C PRO A 394 25.00 4.31 -8.89
N LEU A 395 24.78 4.52 -10.18
CA LEU A 395 25.71 4.24 -11.26
C LEU A 395 25.95 5.49 -12.09
N HIS A 396 27.17 5.64 -12.60
CA HIS A 396 27.44 6.58 -13.67
C HIS A 396 27.15 5.93 -15.02
N ILE A 397 26.24 6.54 -15.80
CA ILE A 397 25.84 6.06 -17.11
C ILE A 397 26.66 6.79 -18.17
N VAL A 398 27.40 6.02 -18.97
CA VAL A 398 28.14 6.51 -20.13
C VAL A 398 27.35 6.20 -21.39
N ARG A 399 27.14 7.20 -22.24
CA ARG A 399 26.42 7.03 -23.52
C ARG A 399 27.34 7.25 -24.70
N PRO A 400 27.17 6.49 -25.80
CA PRO A 400 26.21 5.38 -25.97
C PRO A 400 26.59 4.14 -25.16
N TRP A 401 25.60 3.35 -24.77
CA TRP A 401 25.80 2.11 -24.00
C TRP A 401 26.33 0.95 -24.84
N TYR A 402 26.48 1.16 -26.14
CA TYR A 402 26.91 0.16 -27.12
C TYR A 402 27.84 0.79 -28.14
N SER A 403 28.58 -0.04 -28.83
CA SER A 403 29.35 0.30 -30.04
C SER A 403 28.97 -0.67 -31.15
N ASP A 404 29.24 -0.28 -32.38
CA ASP A 404 29.03 -1.15 -33.50
C ASP A 404 29.78 -2.46 -33.34
N TRP A 405 29.13 -3.56 -33.71
CA TRP A 405 29.80 -4.83 -33.81
C TRP A 405 30.81 -4.75 -34.98
N LYS A 406 32.11 -4.95 -34.70
CA LYS A 406 33.19 -4.95 -35.70
C LYS A 406 33.51 -6.34 -36.17
#